data_c178932e70a47b941304456af0ea01ab
#
_entry.id   c178932e70a47b941304456af0ea01ab
#
_cell.length_a   1.000
_cell.length_b   1.000
_cell.length_c   1.000
_cell.angle_alpha   90.00
_cell.angle_beta   90.00
_cell.angle_gamma   90.00
#
_symmetry.space_group_name_H-M   'P 1'
#
loop_
_entity.id
_entity.type
_entity.pdbx_description
1 polymer ?
#
loop_
_entity_poly.entity_id
_entity_poly.type
_entity_poly.pdbx_seq_one_letter_code
_entity_poly.pdbx_strand_id
1 'polypeptide(L)'
;MKTGTAQTRTERTGTARDASHSAGAAEPALRYQSGFGSHFATEALPGALPEGRNSPQRVAYGLYAEQFSGTAFTAPRHTNRRSWLYRIHPAAVHGDFTRLDAPWVTSRFDELTPSPNRLRWDALPVPRAPTDFVDGLRTIAGNGTPDAHSGCGIYWYVANRSMQNRFLYDADGELLVVPQLGGLRLATELGTLEVQPREIAVLPRGLRFSVELLEREARGYICENFGAPFRLPDLGPIGSNGLANPRDFLTPVARYEDVAGDFELVAKFAGSLWSARIPHSPLDVVAWHGNNVPYKYDLRLFNTIGSVSYDHPDPSIFLVLQSPSDRPGVDNIDFVIFPPRWLVMENTFRPPWFHRNVASEFMG
;
A
#
# COMPACT_ATOMS: atom_id res chain seq x y z
N MET A 1 -26.49 -3.33 67.61
CA MET A 1 -27.58 -2.43 67.16
C MET A 1 -27.11 -1.64 65.96
N LYS A 2 -27.93 -1.61 64.92
CA LYS A 2 -27.88 -0.88 63.63
C LYS A 2 -27.22 -1.70 62.52
N THR A 3 -27.96 -2.47 61.83
CA THR A 3 -28.90 -2.33 60.68
C THR A 3 -28.18 -2.02 59.38
N GLY A 4 -28.07 -3.08 58.56
CA GLY A 4 -27.60 -3.04 57.20
C GLY A 4 -28.61 -2.46 56.24
N THR A 5 -28.09 -1.90 55.16
CA THR A 5 -28.93 -1.57 54.00
C THR A 5 -28.38 -2.27 52.79
N ALA A 6 -29.15 -3.24 52.29
CA ALA A 6 -28.89 -3.93 51.05
C ALA A 6 -29.18 -3.00 49.87
N GLN A 7 -28.23 -2.83 48.98
CA GLN A 7 -28.48 -2.21 47.68
C GLN A 7 -28.78 -3.28 46.62
N THR A 8 -29.94 -3.21 46.09
CA THR A 8 -30.50 -4.05 45.06
C THR A 8 -29.77 -3.78 43.72
N ARG A 9 -29.25 -4.84 43.18
CA ARG A 9 -28.62 -4.89 41.84
C ARG A 9 -29.71 -5.01 40.81
N THR A 10 -29.95 -3.93 40.02
CA THR A 10 -30.88 -3.93 38.89
C THR A 10 -30.19 -4.60 37.70
N GLU A 11 -30.69 -5.77 37.32
CA GLU A 11 -30.35 -6.42 36.06
C GLU A 11 -30.94 -5.63 34.91
N ARG A 12 -30.06 -5.14 34.03
CA ARG A 12 -30.49 -4.60 32.73
C ARG A 12 -30.46 -5.75 31.73
N THR A 13 -31.62 -6.24 31.39
CA THR A 13 -31.84 -7.10 30.22
C THR A 13 -31.53 -6.30 28.94
N GLY A 14 -30.43 -6.63 28.29
CA GLY A 14 -30.09 -6.12 26.96
C GLY A 14 -30.95 -6.81 25.91
N THR A 15 -31.87 -6.10 25.31
CA THR A 15 -32.57 -6.53 24.11
C THR A 15 -31.56 -6.50 22.94
N ALA A 16 -31.34 -7.65 22.33
CA ALA A 16 -30.67 -7.78 21.04
C ALA A 16 -31.42 -6.93 20.00
N ARG A 17 -30.77 -5.93 19.44
CA ARG A 17 -31.27 -5.23 18.27
C ARG A 17 -30.87 -6.01 17.03
N ASP A 18 -31.87 -6.56 16.37
CA ASP A 18 -31.79 -7.07 15.01
C ASP A 18 -31.10 -6.03 14.11
N ALA A 19 -29.97 -6.42 13.54
CA ALA A 19 -29.33 -5.67 12.45
C ALA A 19 -30.11 -5.93 11.17
N SER A 20 -31.25 -5.22 11.02
CA SER A 20 -31.90 -5.11 9.73
C SER A 20 -31.03 -4.24 8.83
N HIS A 21 -30.44 -4.83 7.81
CA HIS A 21 -29.81 -4.14 6.69
C HIS A 21 -30.86 -3.22 6.05
N SER A 22 -30.76 -1.93 6.30
CA SER A 22 -31.49 -0.94 5.53
C SER A 22 -30.84 -0.82 4.15
N ALA A 23 -31.46 -1.45 3.16
CA ALA A 23 -31.17 -1.21 1.76
C ALA A 23 -31.44 0.27 1.45
N GLY A 24 -30.42 1.04 0.97
CA GLY A 24 -30.69 2.21 0.18
C GLY A 24 -30.02 3.54 0.48
N ALA A 25 -29.08 3.66 1.41
CA ALA A 25 -28.22 4.85 1.42
C ALA A 25 -26.98 4.59 0.58
N ALA A 26 -26.80 5.33 -0.52
CA ALA A 26 -25.57 5.26 -1.30
C ALA A 26 -24.37 5.55 -0.36
N GLU A 27 -23.38 4.67 -0.36
CA GLU A 27 -22.16 4.87 0.41
C GLU A 27 -21.55 6.23 0.02
N PRO A 28 -21.19 7.11 0.97
CA PRO A 28 -20.64 8.41 0.62
C PRO A 28 -19.38 8.24 -0.21
N ALA A 29 -19.26 9.05 -1.27
CA ALA A 29 -18.11 9.03 -2.16
C ALA A 29 -16.79 9.19 -1.39
N LEU A 30 -15.78 8.41 -1.74
CA LEU A 30 -14.47 8.51 -1.13
C LEU A 30 -13.86 9.89 -1.37
N ARG A 31 -13.22 10.43 -0.34
CA ARG A 31 -12.50 11.70 -0.42
C ARG A 31 -11.01 11.48 -0.29
N TYR A 32 -10.25 12.31 -0.98
CA TYR A 32 -8.79 12.23 -1.03
C TYR A 32 -8.14 13.58 -0.76
N GLN A 33 -6.90 13.52 -0.31
CA GLN A 33 -5.99 14.66 -0.17
C GLN A 33 -4.96 14.57 -1.31
N SER A 34 -4.70 15.69 -1.97
CA SER A 34 -3.78 15.77 -3.10
C SER A 34 -2.36 16.10 -2.63
N GLY A 35 -1.36 15.47 -3.23
CA GLY A 35 0.05 15.79 -3.04
C GLY A 35 0.93 14.57 -2.81
N PHE A 36 2.14 14.56 -3.37
CA PHE A 36 3.14 13.53 -3.14
C PHE A 36 4.12 13.96 -2.04
N GLY A 37 4.32 13.09 -1.03
CA GLY A 37 5.27 13.36 0.06
C GLY A 37 4.89 14.52 0.97
N SER A 38 3.68 15.05 0.86
CA SER A 38 3.16 16.12 1.70
C SER A 38 2.89 15.62 3.12
N HIS A 39 2.92 16.55 4.08
CA HIS A 39 2.44 16.28 5.43
C HIS A 39 0.94 16.55 5.47
N PHE A 40 0.18 15.47 5.53
CA PHE A 40 -1.28 15.51 5.60
C PHE A 40 -1.76 15.54 7.05
N ALA A 41 -3.01 15.98 7.25
CA ALA A 41 -3.71 15.93 8.51
C ALA A 41 -5.20 15.72 8.26
N THR A 42 -5.81 14.75 8.94
CA THR A 42 -7.21 14.39 8.73
C THR A 42 -7.80 13.71 9.96
N GLU A 43 -9.10 13.89 10.16
CA GLU A 43 -9.86 13.24 11.22
C GLU A 43 -11.23 12.77 10.70
N ALA A 44 -11.69 11.64 11.18
CA ALA A 44 -13.01 11.10 10.89
C ALA A 44 -14.03 11.48 11.98
N LEU A 45 -13.53 11.83 13.16
CA LEU A 45 -14.32 12.34 14.28
C LEU A 45 -13.83 13.74 14.64
N PRO A 46 -14.68 14.78 14.60
CA PRO A 46 -14.26 16.16 14.87
C PRO A 46 -13.57 16.31 16.24
N GLY A 47 -12.38 16.92 16.24
CA GLY A 47 -11.57 17.14 17.44
C GLY A 47 -10.74 15.96 17.90
N ALA A 48 -10.68 14.88 17.09
CA ALA A 48 -9.78 13.76 17.37
C ALA A 48 -8.32 14.07 17.01
N LEU A 49 -8.10 14.96 16.03
CA LEU A 49 -6.78 15.40 15.63
C LEU A 49 -6.26 16.46 16.59
N PRO A 50 -5.10 16.26 17.25
CA PRO A 50 -4.53 17.25 18.16
C PRO A 50 -4.09 18.50 17.42
N GLU A 51 -4.46 19.66 17.93
CA GLU A 51 -4.00 20.96 17.44
C GLU A 51 -2.64 21.33 18.03
N GLY A 52 -1.72 21.78 17.17
CA GLY A 52 -0.44 22.38 17.52
C GLY A 52 0.56 21.45 18.23
N ARG A 53 0.27 20.14 18.37
CA ARG A 53 1.16 19.17 19.03
C ARG A 53 1.09 17.82 18.33
N ASN A 54 2.27 17.21 18.16
CA ASN A 54 2.36 15.86 17.56
C ASN A 54 1.99 14.74 18.55
N SER A 55 2.17 14.97 19.85
CA SER A 55 1.92 13.98 20.87
C SER A 55 1.37 14.66 22.12
N PRO A 56 0.06 14.85 22.23
CA PRO A 56 -0.55 15.44 23.40
C PRO A 56 -0.43 14.51 24.62
N GLN A 57 -0.30 15.07 25.81
CA GLN A 57 -0.30 14.29 27.06
C GLN A 57 -1.65 13.61 27.30
N ARG A 58 -2.74 14.22 26.83
CA ARG A 58 -4.09 13.65 26.83
C ARG A 58 -4.62 13.71 25.43
N VAL A 59 -4.80 12.53 24.82
CA VAL A 59 -5.41 12.41 23.52
C VAL A 59 -6.92 12.52 23.68
N ALA A 60 -7.59 13.22 22.76
CA ALA A 60 -9.04 13.33 22.76
C ALA A 60 -9.70 11.94 22.68
N TYR A 61 -10.89 11.82 23.21
CA TYR A 61 -11.70 10.58 23.19
C TYR A 61 -11.03 9.36 23.82
N GLY A 62 -9.97 9.53 24.61
CA GLY A 62 -9.21 8.42 25.20
C GLY A 62 -8.44 7.57 24.18
N LEU A 63 -8.19 8.10 22.97
CA LEU A 63 -7.47 7.43 21.92
C LEU A 63 -5.99 7.22 22.30
N TYR A 64 -5.39 6.19 21.73
CA TYR A 64 -3.95 5.94 21.80
C TYR A 64 -3.23 6.69 20.68
N ALA A 65 -2.15 7.42 21.04
CA ALA A 65 -1.25 8.01 20.07
C ALA A 65 -0.15 7.00 19.71
N GLU A 66 -0.04 6.69 18.43
CA GLU A 66 0.92 5.71 17.91
C GLU A 66 1.71 6.30 16.76
N GLN A 67 3.05 6.15 16.77
CA GLN A 67 3.88 6.57 15.65
C GLN A 67 4.03 5.43 14.64
N PHE A 68 3.70 5.72 13.39
CA PHE A 68 3.90 4.84 12.25
C PHE A 68 5.07 5.36 11.41
N SER A 69 6.23 4.71 11.52
CA SER A 69 7.50 5.16 10.94
C SER A 69 7.85 4.34 9.70
N GLY A 70 8.10 5.02 8.59
CA GLY A 70 8.61 4.45 7.34
C GLY A 70 10.12 4.56 7.18
N THR A 71 10.79 5.33 8.06
CA THR A 71 12.24 5.50 8.13
C THR A 71 12.72 5.48 9.57
N ALA A 72 14.04 5.42 9.79
CA ALA A 72 14.59 5.59 11.12
C ALA A 72 14.22 6.96 11.73
N PHE A 73 14.10 7.04 13.05
CA PHE A 73 13.77 8.29 13.76
C PHE A 73 14.76 9.42 13.48
N THR A 74 16.01 9.03 13.24
CA THR A 74 17.15 9.93 13.00
C THR A 74 17.36 10.25 11.53
N ALA A 75 16.49 9.79 10.63
CA ALA A 75 16.59 10.13 9.22
C ALA A 75 16.57 11.65 9.02
N PRO A 76 17.31 12.19 8.04
CA PRO A 76 17.28 13.62 7.71
C PRO A 76 15.86 14.10 7.45
N ARG A 77 15.55 15.34 7.86
CA ARG A 77 14.18 15.87 7.79
C ARG A 77 13.51 15.72 6.41
N HIS A 78 14.26 15.90 5.34
CA HIS A 78 13.75 15.84 3.96
C HIS A 78 13.46 14.41 3.47
N THR A 79 14.01 13.38 4.13
CA THR A 79 13.77 11.98 3.82
C THR A 79 12.95 11.26 4.88
N ASN A 80 12.72 11.88 6.04
CA ASN A 80 12.01 11.26 7.15
C ASN A 80 10.55 11.00 6.79
N ARG A 81 10.13 9.74 6.93
CA ARG A 81 8.77 9.29 6.71
C ARG A 81 8.18 8.85 8.04
N ARG A 82 7.14 9.55 8.49
CA ARG A 82 6.41 9.20 9.71
C ARG A 82 5.00 9.76 9.69
N SER A 83 4.09 9.04 10.33
CA SER A 83 2.73 9.50 10.63
C SER A 83 2.41 9.22 12.09
N TRP A 84 1.61 10.09 12.71
CA TRP A 84 1.02 9.89 14.02
C TRP A 84 -0.43 9.49 13.85
N LEU A 85 -0.78 8.35 14.45
CA LEU A 85 -2.10 7.74 14.41
C LEU A 85 -2.76 7.89 15.77
N TYR A 86 -4.02 8.28 15.77
CA TYR A 86 -4.87 8.38 16.96
C TYR A 86 -5.97 7.34 16.83
N ARG A 87 -5.85 6.25 17.60
CA ARG A 87 -6.59 5.02 17.39
C ARG A 87 -7.26 4.50 18.66
N ILE A 88 -8.26 3.64 18.47
CA ILE A 88 -9.06 3.10 19.57
C ILE A 88 -8.28 2.03 20.35
N HIS A 89 -7.59 1.13 19.65
CA HIS A 89 -6.80 0.05 20.26
C HIS A 89 -5.33 0.13 19.81
N PRO A 90 -4.38 -0.11 20.70
CA PRO A 90 -2.95 -0.16 20.31
C PRO A 90 -2.69 -1.26 19.28
N ALA A 91 -1.81 -1.01 18.31
CA ALA A 91 -1.45 -2.00 17.31
C ALA A 91 -0.82 -3.28 17.88
N ALA A 92 -0.29 -3.21 19.09
CA ALA A 92 0.30 -4.35 19.81
C ALA A 92 -0.74 -5.34 20.37
N VAL A 93 -2.05 -5.05 20.27
CA VAL A 93 -3.10 -5.96 20.74
C VAL A 93 -3.37 -7.01 19.69
N HIS A 94 -2.64 -8.10 19.74
CA HIS A 94 -2.81 -9.28 18.90
C HIS A 94 -2.30 -10.54 19.63
N GLY A 95 -2.72 -11.72 19.18
CA GLY A 95 -2.17 -13.00 19.63
C GLY A 95 -0.78 -13.27 19.03
N ASP A 96 -0.22 -14.43 19.37
CA ASP A 96 1.05 -14.89 18.82
C ASP A 96 0.90 -15.20 17.32
N PHE A 97 1.92 -14.84 16.54
CA PHE A 97 1.98 -15.18 15.13
C PHE A 97 2.42 -16.63 14.92
N THR A 98 1.68 -17.33 14.08
CA THR A 98 2.02 -18.67 13.60
C THR A 98 2.25 -18.63 12.08
N ARG A 99 3.24 -19.39 11.61
CA ARG A 99 3.56 -19.42 10.18
C ARG A 99 2.43 -20.08 9.39
N LEU A 100 2.04 -19.43 8.29
CA LEU A 100 1.10 -20.00 7.33
C LEU A 100 1.83 -20.92 6.34
N ASP A 101 1.17 -22.00 5.94
CA ASP A 101 1.65 -22.86 4.86
C ASP A 101 1.30 -22.22 3.51
N ALA A 102 2.22 -21.40 3.00
CA ALA A 102 2.08 -20.69 1.74
C ALA A 102 3.41 -20.73 0.94
N PRO A 103 3.84 -21.91 0.49
CA PRO A 103 5.14 -22.09 -0.15
C PRO A 103 5.31 -21.34 -1.48
N TRP A 104 4.21 -20.84 -2.04
CA TRP A 104 4.20 -20.03 -3.26
C TRP A 104 4.43 -18.53 -3.02
N VAL A 105 4.57 -18.10 -1.76
CA VAL A 105 4.98 -16.74 -1.39
C VAL A 105 6.33 -16.80 -0.71
N THR A 106 7.35 -16.23 -1.33
CA THR A 106 8.71 -16.23 -0.80
C THR A 106 9.46 -14.96 -1.20
N SER A 107 10.43 -14.55 -0.38
CA SER A 107 11.47 -13.57 -0.74
C SER A 107 12.87 -14.20 -0.67
N ARG A 108 12.96 -15.53 -0.73
CA ARG A 108 14.22 -16.28 -0.73
C ARG A 108 14.64 -16.63 -2.15
N PHE A 109 15.09 -15.61 -2.87
CA PHE A 109 15.45 -15.74 -4.30
C PHE A 109 16.79 -16.43 -4.53
N ASP A 110 17.63 -16.51 -3.51
CA ASP A 110 18.92 -17.19 -3.50
C ASP A 110 18.82 -18.73 -3.55
N GLU A 111 17.66 -19.28 -3.25
CA GLU A 111 17.40 -20.73 -3.34
C GLU A 111 17.23 -21.21 -4.79
N LEU A 112 17.07 -20.30 -5.75
CA LEU A 112 16.88 -20.62 -7.15
C LEU A 112 18.12 -20.26 -7.96
N THR A 113 18.50 -21.13 -8.91
CA THR A 113 19.56 -20.82 -9.86
C THR A 113 19.09 -19.74 -10.84
N PRO A 114 19.72 -18.56 -10.87
CA PRO A 114 19.32 -17.50 -11.79
C PRO A 114 19.63 -17.91 -13.24
N SER A 115 18.79 -17.47 -14.17
CA SER A 115 18.97 -17.69 -15.60
C SER A 115 19.23 -16.36 -16.32
N PRO A 116 20.22 -16.26 -17.21
CA PRO A 116 20.41 -15.08 -18.05
C PRO A 116 19.45 -15.02 -19.24
N ASN A 117 18.59 -16.03 -19.39
CA ASN A 117 17.62 -16.08 -20.49
C ASN A 117 16.43 -15.16 -20.23
N ARG A 118 15.88 -14.65 -21.33
CA ARG A 118 14.59 -13.96 -21.28
C ARG A 118 13.52 -14.95 -20.85
N LEU A 119 12.78 -14.60 -19.80
CA LEU A 119 11.65 -15.37 -19.29
C LEU A 119 10.34 -14.74 -19.75
N ARG A 120 9.30 -15.54 -19.84
CA ARG A 120 7.94 -15.12 -20.16
C ARG A 120 6.93 -15.96 -19.39
N TRP A 121 5.92 -15.29 -18.85
CA TRP A 121 4.78 -15.92 -18.20
C TRP A 121 3.49 -15.46 -18.89
N ASP A 122 2.56 -16.35 -19.03
CA ASP A 122 1.18 -15.98 -19.34
C ASP A 122 0.46 -15.56 -18.05
N ALA A 123 -0.56 -14.73 -18.21
CA ALA A 123 -1.35 -14.26 -17.08
C ALA A 123 -1.99 -15.45 -16.34
N LEU A 124 -1.92 -15.46 -15.00
CA LEU A 124 -2.55 -16.50 -14.19
C LEU A 124 -4.07 -16.52 -14.42
N PRO A 125 -4.66 -17.70 -14.64
CA PRO A 125 -6.11 -17.81 -14.67
C PRO A 125 -6.68 -17.55 -13.27
N VAL A 126 -7.85 -16.90 -13.21
CA VAL A 126 -8.57 -16.72 -11.95
C VAL A 126 -9.04 -18.09 -11.46
N PRO A 127 -8.78 -18.47 -10.20
CA PRO A 127 -9.19 -19.76 -9.66
C PRO A 127 -10.71 -19.93 -9.67
N ARG A 128 -11.18 -21.19 -9.78
CA ARG A 128 -12.61 -21.52 -9.60
C ARG A 128 -13.01 -21.58 -8.13
N ALA A 129 -12.09 -22.02 -7.26
CA ALA A 129 -12.30 -22.02 -5.81
C ALA A 129 -12.32 -20.60 -5.27
N PRO A 130 -13.09 -20.29 -4.21
CA PRO A 130 -13.07 -19.02 -3.55
C PRO A 130 -11.64 -18.68 -3.08
N THR A 131 -11.08 -17.61 -3.62
CA THR A 131 -9.69 -17.20 -3.41
C THR A 131 -9.66 -15.70 -3.15
N ASP A 132 -9.20 -15.29 -1.99
CA ASP A 132 -9.00 -13.87 -1.69
C ASP A 132 -7.60 -13.40 -2.12
N PHE A 133 -7.33 -12.12 -1.87
CA PHE A 133 -6.08 -11.48 -2.27
C PHE A 133 -4.84 -12.18 -1.70
N VAL A 134 -4.85 -12.57 -0.42
CA VAL A 134 -3.71 -13.23 0.24
C VAL A 134 -3.51 -14.65 -0.29
N ASP A 135 -4.58 -15.42 -0.40
CA ASP A 135 -4.54 -16.80 -0.90
C ASP A 135 -4.16 -16.85 -2.39
N GLY A 136 -4.40 -15.77 -3.11
CA GLY A 136 -4.10 -15.62 -4.53
C GLY A 136 -2.72 -15.07 -4.87
N LEU A 137 -1.90 -14.73 -3.86
CA LEU A 137 -0.53 -14.24 -4.09
C LEU A 137 0.37 -15.35 -4.63
N ARG A 138 1.24 -15.03 -5.58
CA ARG A 138 2.26 -15.93 -6.16
C ARG A 138 3.53 -15.15 -6.47
N THR A 139 4.65 -15.58 -5.92
CA THR A 139 5.97 -15.03 -6.28
C THR A 139 6.32 -15.41 -7.72
N ILE A 140 6.77 -14.44 -8.50
CA ILE A 140 7.15 -14.61 -9.90
C ILE A 140 8.64 -14.41 -10.11
N ALA A 141 9.19 -13.37 -9.51
CA ALA A 141 10.58 -12.99 -9.65
C ALA A 141 11.01 -12.15 -8.45
N GLY A 142 12.30 -11.92 -8.32
CA GLY A 142 12.83 -11.01 -7.32
C GLY A 142 14.33 -11.05 -7.26
N ASN A 143 14.90 -10.15 -6.49
CA ASN A 143 16.30 -10.10 -6.13
C ASN A 143 16.49 -9.43 -4.76
N GLY A 144 17.68 -9.55 -4.19
CA GLY A 144 17.95 -8.99 -2.87
C GLY A 144 17.20 -9.71 -1.76
N THR A 145 17.13 -9.07 -0.59
CA THR A 145 16.44 -9.61 0.58
C THR A 145 15.85 -8.49 1.44
N PRO A 146 14.73 -8.75 2.14
CA PRO A 146 14.17 -7.82 3.10
C PRO A 146 15.16 -7.40 4.19
N ASP A 147 15.97 -8.34 4.69
CA ASP A 147 16.93 -8.10 5.78
C ASP A 147 18.06 -7.15 5.37
N ALA A 148 18.46 -7.18 4.09
CA ALA A 148 19.45 -6.27 3.55
C ALA A 148 18.86 -4.90 3.18
N HIS A 149 17.54 -4.70 3.30
CA HIS A 149 16.84 -3.51 2.83
C HIS A 149 17.21 -3.14 1.38
N SER A 150 17.34 -4.14 0.52
CA SER A 150 17.77 -3.98 -0.87
C SER A 150 17.13 -5.03 -1.76
N GLY A 151 16.72 -4.62 -2.96
CA GLY A 151 16.07 -5.47 -3.93
C GLY A 151 14.55 -5.35 -3.90
N CYS A 152 13.90 -6.27 -4.58
CA CYS A 152 12.44 -6.31 -4.69
C CYS A 152 11.91 -7.72 -4.92
N GLY A 153 10.63 -7.92 -4.58
CA GLY A 153 9.85 -9.08 -4.95
C GLY A 153 8.75 -8.71 -5.94
N ILE A 154 8.53 -9.55 -6.94
CA ILE A 154 7.42 -9.41 -7.89
C ILE A 154 6.44 -10.55 -7.64
N TYR A 155 5.20 -10.19 -7.38
CA TYR A 155 4.11 -11.12 -7.12
C TYR A 155 2.98 -10.88 -8.10
N TRP A 156 2.31 -11.94 -8.49
CA TRP A 156 0.97 -11.85 -9.02
C TRP A 156 -0.05 -12.06 -7.91
N TYR A 157 -1.19 -11.39 -8.04
CA TYR A 157 -2.39 -11.72 -7.29
C TYR A 157 -3.52 -12.07 -8.25
N VAL A 158 -4.32 -13.03 -7.84
CA VAL A 158 -5.58 -13.42 -8.50
C VAL A 158 -6.63 -13.65 -7.43
N ALA A 159 -7.78 -13.01 -7.53
CA ALA A 159 -8.82 -13.12 -6.52
C ALA A 159 -10.22 -13.15 -7.17
N ASN A 160 -11.12 -13.94 -6.60
CA ASN A 160 -12.55 -13.99 -6.95
C ASN A 160 -13.45 -13.83 -5.73
N ARG A 161 -12.87 -13.44 -4.59
CA ARG A 161 -13.54 -13.15 -3.34
C ARG A 161 -12.81 -12.02 -2.62
N SER A 162 -13.57 -11.10 -2.02
CA SER A 162 -13.04 -10.10 -1.11
C SER A 162 -12.53 -10.75 0.17
N MET A 163 -11.53 -10.15 0.80
CA MET A 163 -11.10 -10.55 2.14
C MET A 163 -12.23 -10.31 3.14
N GLN A 164 -12.47 -11.28 4.02
CA GLN A 164 -13.52 -11.19 5.06
C GLN A 164 -12.90 -11.45 6.42
N ASN A 165 -13.07 -10.52 7.36
CA ASN A 165 -12.48 -10.57 8.70
C ASN A 165 -10.97 -10.89 8.67
N ARG A 166 -10.29 -10.43 7.65
CA ARG A 166 -8.89 -10.71 7.37
C ARG A 166 -8.18 -9.44 6.93
N PHE A 167 -7.01 -9.21 7.49
CA PHE A 167 -6.17 -8.06 7.17
C PHE A 167 -4.76 -8.53 6.84
N LEU A 168 -4.06 -7.75 6.03
CA LEU A 168 -2.67 -7.99 5.65
C LEU A 168 -1.84 -6.76 5.99
N TYR A 169 -0.61 -6.96 6.42
CA TYR A 169 0.45 -5.96 6.32
C TYR A 169 1.74 -6.62 5.86
N ASP A 170 2.57 -5.84 5.18
CA ASP A 170 3.90 -6.26 4.74
C ASP A 170 4.95 -5.59 5.63
N ALA A 171 5.70 -6.40 6.40
CA ALA A 171 6.79 -5.93 7.24
C ALA A 171 8.14 -5.90 6.48
N ASP A 172 8.21 -6.54 5.33
CA ASP A 172 9.42 -6.67 4.53
C ASP A 172 9.64 -5.47 3.61
N GLY A 173 8.57 -4.89 3.06
CA GLY A 173 8.65 -3.84 2.07
C GLY A 173 7.42 -2.94 1.98
N GLU A 174 7.49 -1.92 1.13
CA GLU A 174 6.30 -1.22 0.67
C GLU A 174 5.79 -1.87 -0.62
N LEU A 175 4.47 -1.86 -0.81
CA LEU A 175 3.83 -2.53 -1.93
C LEU A 175 3.38 -1.52 -2.98
N LEU A 176 3.90 -1.64 -4.20
CA LEU A 176 3.34 -1.01 -5.39
C LEU A 176 2.36 -1.99 -6.03
N VAL A 177 1.07 -1.69 -5.97
CA VAL A 177 -0.03 -2.52 -6.47
C VAL A 177 -0.48 -2.00 -7.84
N VAL A 178 -0.52 -2.89 -8.84
CA VAL A 178 -0.86 -2.58 -10.22
C VAL A 178 -1.99 -3.49 -10.70
N PRO A 179 -3.26 -3.04 -10.66
CA PRO A 179 -4.39 -3.80 -11.18
C PRO A 179 -4.34 -3.95 -12.70
N GLN A 180 -4.61 -5.18 -13.19
CA GLN A 180 -4.74 -5.50 -14.61
C GLN A 180 -6.20 -5.78 -14.99
N LEU A 181 -6.89 -6.58 -14.17
CA LEU A 181 -8.29 -6.98 -14.34
C LEU A 181 -9.02 -6.71 -13.03
N GLY A 182 -10.14 -6.03 -13.09
CA GLY A 182 -10.94 -5.67 -11.94
C GLY A 182 -10.27 -4.61 -11.05
N GLY A 183 -11.08 -3.75 -10.44
CA GLY A 183 -10.64 -2.77 -9.47
C GLY A 183 -10.58 -3.34 -8.06
N LEU A 184 -9.79 -2.70 -7.22
CA LEU A 184 -9.62 -3.03 -5.81
C LEU A 184 -10.06 -1.85 -4.94
N ARG A 185 -10.77 -2.14 -3.86
CA ARG A 185 -10.89 -1.24 -2.72
C ARG A 185 -9.94 -1.70 -1.64
N LEU A 186 -8.95 -0.87 -1.35
CA LEU A 186 -7.95 -1.07 -0.32
C LEU A 186 -8.40 -0.32 0.93
N ALA A 187 -9.04 -1.03 1.85
CA ALA A 187 -9.44 -0.47 3.14
C ALA A 187 -8.23 -0.53 4.08
N THR A 188 -7.59 0.61 4.32
CA THR A 188 -6.40 0.73 5.16
C THR A 188 -6.72 1.39 6.49
N GLU A 189 -5.86 1.22 7.48
CA GLU A 189 -6.00 1.91 8.77
C GLU A 189 -5.88 3.45 8.67
N LEU A 190 -5.40 4.00 7.55
CA LEU A 190 -5.35 5.44 7.28
C LEU A 190 -6.48 5.96 6.39
N GLY A 191 -7.41 5.07 5.99
CA GLY A 191 -8.53 5.37 5.11
C GLY A 191 -8.56 4.46 3.88
N THR A 192 -9.47 4.71 2.96
CA THR A 192 -9.80 3.81 1.86
C THR A 192 -9.35 4.38 0.51
N LEU A 193 -8.70 3.54 -0.29
CA LEU A 193 -8.34 3.80 -1.68
C LEU A 193 -9.15 2.89 -2.61
N GLU A 194 -9.70 3.41 -3.69
CA GLU A 194 -10.15 2.61 -4.84
C GLU A 194 -9.14 2.75 -5.96
N VAL A 195 -8.70 1.61 -6.50
CA VAL A 195 -7.64 1.54 -7.51
C VAL A 195 -8.15 0.70 -8.69
N GLN A 196 -8.24 1.33 -9.84
CA GLN A 196 -8.73 0.71 -11.08
C GLN A 196 -7.55 0.29 -11.98
N PRO A 197 -7.77 -0.59 -12.97
CA PRO A 197 -6.80 -0.77 -14.05
C PRO A 197 -6.39 0.57 -14.68
N ARG A 198 -5.09 0.78 -14.88
CA ARG A 198 -4.41 2.03 -15.25
C ARG A 198 -4.20 3.01 -14.11
N GLU A 199 -4.50 2.62 -12.88
CA GLU A 199 -4.05 3.31 -11.67
C GLU A 199 -3.05 2.42 -10.94
N ILE A 200 -2.25 3.02 -10.08
CA ILE A 200 -1.39 2.32 -9.14
C ILE A 200 -1.70 2.77 -7.73
N ALA A 201 -1.42 1.92 -6.75
CA ALA A 201 -1.37 2.30 -5.36
C ALA A 201 -0.04 1.90 -4.73
N VAL A 202 0.43 2.70 -3.79
CA VAL A 202 1.57 2.36 -2.94
C VAL A 202 1.09 2.30 -1.49
N LEU A 203 1.36 1.17 -0.86
CA LEU A 203 1.05 0.91 0.55
C LEU A 203 2.37 0.86 1.33
N PRO A 204 2.60 1.77 2.30
CA PRO A 204 3.82 1.77 3.09
C PRO A 204 4.04 0.47 3.86
N ARG A 205 5.30 0.12 4.08
CA ARG A 205 5.72 -0.99 4.94
C ARG A 205 5.01 -0.91 6.29
N GLY A 206 4.40 -2.02 6.73
CA GLY A 206 3.72 -2.12 8.02
C GLY A 206 2.28 -1.62 8.07
N LEU A 207 1.76 -1.01 7.00
CA LEU A 207 0.37 -0.55 6.94
C LEU A 207 -0.60 -1.74 6.88
N ARG A 208 -1.58 -1.78 7.77
CA ARG A 208 -2.62 -2.80 7.78
C ARG A 208 -3.73 -2.44 6.81
N PHE A 209 -4.16 -3.43 6.04
CA PHE A 209 -5.23 -3.24 5.05
C PHE A 209 -6.00 -4.53 4.77
N SER A 210 -7.19 -4.37 4.21
CA SER A 210 -7.99 -5.43 3.63
C SER A 210 -8.33 -5.09 2.18
N VAL A 211 -8.57 -6.10 1.36
CA VAL A 211 -8.86 -5.93 -0.06
C VAL A 211 -10.29 -6.40 -0.36
N GLU A 212 -11.11 -5.48 -0.87
CA GLU A 212 -12.41 -5.77 -1.44
C GLU A 212 -12.34 -5.70 -2.97
N LEU A 213 -12.98 -6.62 -3.63
CA LEU A 213 -13.09 -6.62 -5.09
C LEU A 213 -14.25 -5.69 -5.49
N LEU A 214 -14.00 -4.78 -6.42
CA LEU A 214 -15.05 -3.91 -6.98
C LEU A 214 -15.86 -4.62 -8.07
N GLU A 215 -15.28 -5.63 -8.71
CA GLU A 215 -15.92 -6.52 -9.67
C GLU A 215 -15.86 -7.97 -9.16
N ARG A 216 -16.38 -8.89 -9.97
CA ARG A 216 -16.46 -10.31 -9.61
C ARG A 216 -15.09 -10.96 -9.35
N GLU A 217 -14.09 -10.49 -10.05
CA GLU A 217 -12.73 -11.03 -9.98
C GLU A 217 -11.70 -9.94 -10.22
N ALA A 218 -10.49 -10.14 -9.70
CA ALA A 218 -9.38 -9.23 -9.88
C ALA A 218 -8.08 -9.98 -10.12
N ARG A 219 -7.19 -9.37 -10.89
CA ARG A 219 -5.83 -9.82 -11.15
C ARG A 219 -4.92 -8.64 -11.40
N GLY A 220 -3.69 -8.78 -11.01
CA GLY A 220 -2.64 -7.80 -11.26
C GLY A 220 -1.30 -8.26 -10.73
N TYR A 221 -0.35 -7.35 -10.64
CA TYR A 221 0.91 -7.62 -10.00
C TYR A 221 1.22 -6.64 -8.87
N ILE A 222 2.14 -7.04 -8.03
CA ILE A 222 2.69 -6.26 -6.94
C ILE A 222 4.20 -6.23 -7.08
N CYS A 223 4.79 -5.05 -7.00
CA CYS A 223 6.21 -4.88 -6.77
C CYS A 223 6.41 -4.54 -5.30
N GLU A 224 6.99 -5.45 -4.54
CA GLU A 224 7.39 -5.24 -3.16
C GLU A 224 8.79 -4.63 -3.14
N ASN A 225 8.92 -3.47 -2.57
CA ASN A 225 10.16 -2.71 -2.48
C ASN A 225 10.81 -2.91 -1.11
N PHE A 226 11.93 -3.64 -1.07
CA PHE A 226 12.70 -3.85 0.17
C PHE A 226 13.58 -2.65 0.54
N GLY A 227 13.85 -1.77 -0.43
CA GLY A 227 14.75 -0.63 -0.28
C GLY A 227 14.12 0.62 0.33
N ALA A 228 14.68 1.76 -0.03
CA ALA A 228 14.16 3.06 0.37
C ALA A 228 12.77 3.32 -0.23
N PRO A 229 11.89 4.06 0.47
CA PRO A 229 10.56 4.37 -0.02
C PRO A 229 10.58 5.03 -1.39
N PHE A 230 9.56 4.75 -2.20
CA PHE A 230 9.40 5.39 -3.50
C PHE A 230 9.36 6.91 -3.37
N ARG A 231 10.00 7.57 -4.32
CA ARG A 231 10.01 9.01 -4.49
C ARG A 231 9.73 9.38 -5.94
N LEU A 232 9.39 10.65 -6.17
CA LEU A 232 9.42 11.19 -7.51
C LEU A 232 10.87 11.31 -7.98
N PRO A 233 11.14 11.05 -9.27
CA PRO A 233 12.47 11.23 -9.83
C PRO A 233 12.88 12.71 -9.79
N ASP A 234 14.18 12.96 -9.73
CA ASP A 234 14.72 14.29 -9.90
C ASP A 234 14.45 14.80 -11.31
N LEU A 235 14.21 16.10 -11.44
CA LEU A 235 14.01 16.72 -12.74
C LEU A 235 15.32 16.67 -13.54
N GLY A 236 15.21 16.33 -14.83
CA GLY A 236 16.34 16.35 -15.74
C GLY A 236 16.82 17.78 -16.08
N PRO A 237 17.83 17.93 -16.95
CA PRO A 237 18.45 19.23 -17.26
C PRO A 237 17.47 20.31 -17.75
N ILE A 238 16.38 19.91 -18.36
CA ILE A 238 15.32 20.82 -18.82
C ILE A 238 14.08 20.83 -17.92
N GLY A 239 14.14 20.18 -16.77
CA GLY A 239 13.02 20.11 -15.83
C GLY A 239 11.86 19.21 -16.27
N SER A 240 12.05 18.35 -17.26
CA SER A 240 10.96 17.64 -17.94
C SER A 240 11.03 16.12 -17.87
N ASN A 241 12.02 15.55 -17.21
CA ASN A 241 12.09 14.10 -17.00
C ASN A 241 11.16 13.68 -15.86
N GLY A 242 10.49 12.56 -16.01
CA GLY A 242 9.67 12.00 -14.95
C GLY A 242 8.49 12.90 -14.57
N LEU A 243 7.57 13.15 -15.47
CA LEU A 243 6.48 14.11 -15.28
C LEU A 243 5.21 13.52 -14.67
N ALA A 244 5.36 12.68 -13.66
CA ALA A 244 4.29 12.45 -12.71
C ALA A 244 4.16 13.68 -11.81
N ASN A 245 3.04 14.42 -11.93
CA ASN A 245 2.86 15.65 -11.19
C ASN A 245 2.50 15.34 -9.72
N PRO A 246 3.19 15.93 -8.73
CA PRO A 246 2.89 15.68 -7.31
C PRO A 246 1.42 15.87 -6.93
N ARG A 247 0.73 16.84 -7.52
CA ARG A 247 -0.69 17.13 -7.24
C ARG A 247 -1.65 16.02 -7.64
N ASP A 248 -1.25 15.12 -8.54
CA ASP A 248 -2.10 14.06 -9.08
C ASP A 248 -2.03 12.77 -8.25
N PHE A 249 -1.16 12.73 -7.24
CA PHE A 249 -1.12 11.68 -6.24
C PHE A 249 -2.16 11.95 -5.15
N LEU A 250 -2.95 10.92 -4.85
CA LEU A 250 -4.10 11.02 -3.96
C LEU A 250 -3.93 10.11 -2.74
N THR A 251 -4.00 10.71 -1.56
CA THR A 251 -3.96 10.04 -0.26
C THR A 251 -5.35 10.03 0.37
N PRO A 252 -5.82 8.96 1.04
CA PRO A 252 -7.16 8.92 1.60
C PRO A 252 -7.31 9.89 2.77
N VAL A 253 -8.54 10.27 3.09
CA VAL A 253 -8.87 10.90 4.37
C VAL A 253 -9.12 9.83 5.41
N ALA A 254 -8.97 10.17 6.70
CA ALA A 254 -9.24 9.26 7.81
C ALA A 254 -10.67 8.70 7.70
N ARG A 255 -10.76 7.39 7.85
CA ARG A 255 -12.00 6.62 7.97
C ARG A 255 -11.73 5.49 8.94
N TYR A 256 -12.62 5.28 9.91
CA TYR A 256 -12.43 4.25 10.92
C TYR A 256 -13.70 3.43 11.13
N GLU A 257 -13.50 2.29 11.74
CA GLU A 257 -14.57 1.46 12.29
C GLU A 257 -14.18 1.01 13.70
N ASP A 258 -15.18 0.83 14.56
CA ASP A 258 -15.03 0.32 15.91
C ASP A 258 -15.82 -0.98 16.01
N VAL A 259 -15.21 -2.06 15.54
CA VAL A 259 -15.83 -3.38 15.43
C VAL A 259 -15.03 -4.40 16.22
N ALA A 260 -15.64 -4.89 17.30
CA ALA A 260 -15.13 -6.04 18.03
C ALA A 260 -15.50 -7.33 17.30
N GLY A 261 -14.58 -8.31 17.27
CA GLY A 261 -14.81 -9.58 16.60
C GLY A 261 -13.57 -10.44 16.57
N ASP A 262 -13.68 -11.56 15.91
CA ASP A 262 -12.55 -12.47 15.71
C ASP A 262 -12.01 -12.27 14.30
N PHE A 263 -10.90 -11.54 14.21
CA PHE A 263 -10.25 -11.20 12.94
C PHE A 263 -8.89 -11.91 12.82
N GLU A 264 -8.50 -12.14 11.57
CA GLU A 264 -7.19 -12.64 11.21
C GLU A 264 -6.30 -11.49 10.73
N LEU A 265 -5.13 -11.36 11.36
CA LEU A 265 -4.08 -10.46 10.92
C LEU A 265 -2.95 -11.26 10.29
N VAL A 266 -2.78 -11.13 8.99
CA VAL A 266 -1.68 -11.74 8.25
C VAL A 266 -0.52 -10.77 8.17
N ALA A 267 0.67 -11.26 8.50
CA ALA A 267 1.93 -10.54 8.33
C ALA A 267 2.76 -11.21 7.25
N LYS A 268 3.26 -10.45 6.28
CA LYS A 268 4.39 -10.90 5.49
C LYS A 268 5.66 -10.46 6.20
N PHE A 269 6.46 -11.41 6.68
CA PHE A 269 7.66 -11.16 7.46
C PHE A 269 8.76 -12.16 7.11
N ALA A 270 9.97 -11.66 6.84
CA ALA A 270 11.13 -12.44 6.43
C ALA A 270 10.80 -13.41 5.28
N GLY A 271 10.08 -12.90 4.26
CA GLY A 271 9.71 -13.64 3.06
C GLY A 271 8.66 -14.73 3.25
N SER A 272 8.00 -14.80 4.39
CA SER A 272 6.96 -15.79 4.71
C SER A 272 5.68 -15.11 5.19
N LEU A 273 4.55 -15.81 5.08
CA LEU A 273 3.29 -15.36 5.66
C LEU A 273 3.11 -15.94 7.07
N TRP A 274 2.62 -15.11 7.95
CA TRP A 274 2.31 -15.42 9.36
C TRP A 274 0.91 -14.94 9.67
N SER A 275 0.23 -15.57 10.61
CA SER A 275 -1.12 -15.21 11.03
C SER A 275 -1.23 -15.12 12.53
N ALA A 276 -1.94 -14.13 13.02
CA ALA A 276 -2.36 -13.95 14.40
C ALA A 276 -3.84 -13.61 14.48
N ARG A 277 -4.46 -13.88 15.64
CA ARG A 277 -5.83 -13.44 15.90
C ARG A 277 -5.83 -12.10 16.61
N ILE A 278 -6.76 -11.22 16.22
CA ILE A 278 -7.01 -9.93 16.86
C ILE A 278 -8.49 -9.80 17.21
N PRO A 279 -8.82 -9.22 18.41
CA PRO A 279 -10.19 -9.16 18.91
C PRO A 279 -11.01 -7.97 18.37
N HIS A 280 -10.47 -7.20 17.45
CA HIS A 280 -11.09 -6.02 16.87
C HIS A 280 -10.60 -5.78 15.45
N SER A 281 -11.34 -5.01 14.65
CA SER A 281 -10.83 -4.52 13.37
C SER A 281 -9.63 -3.58 13.59
N PRO A 282 -8.53 -3.73 12.85
CA PRO A 282 -7.40 -2.81 12.92
C PRO A 282 -7.64 -1.48 12.17
N LEU A 283 -8.79 -1.32 11.50
CA LEU A 283 -9.16 -0.08 10.83
C LEU A 283 -9.77 0.94 11.81
N ASP A 284 -9.19 1.06 12.98
CA ASP A 284 -9.68 1.81 14.13
C ASP A 284 -8.96 3.15 14.36
N VAL A 285 -8.24 3.64 13.35
CA VAL A 285 -7.54 4.94 13.39
C VAL A 285 -8.53 6.07 13.08
N VAL A 286 -8.88 6.83 14.11
CA VAL A 286 -9.89 7.88 14.05
C VAL A 286 -9.36 9.16 13.41
N ALA A 287 -8.09 9.46 13.65
CA ALA A 287 -7.40 10.62 13.08
C ALA A 287 -5.91 10.31 12.88
N TRP A 288 -5.29 10.99 11.94
CA TRP A 288 -3.85 10.86 11.72
C TRP A 288 -3.28 12.10 11.03
N HIS A 289 -1.97 12.31 11.18
CA HIS A 289 -1.21 13.30 10.43
C HIS A 289 0.19 12.81 10.15
N GLY A 290 0.77 13.22 9.04
CA GLY A 290 2.14 12.86 8.65
C GLY A 290 2.31 12.65 7.15
N ASN A 291 3.43 12.04 6.77
CA ASN A 291 3.81 11.80 5.38
C ASN A 291 4.15 10.32 5.07
N ASN A 292 4.07 9.42 6.06
CA ASN A 292 4.13 7.98 5.83
C ASN A 292 2.71 7.47 5.62
N VAL A 293 2.24 7.52 4.39
CA VAL A 293 0.82 7.36 4.02
C VAL A 293 0.67 6.56 2.75
N PRO A 294 -0.42 5.81 2.57
CA PRO A 294 -0.74 5.18 1.30
C PRO A 294 -1.20 6.24 0.30
N TYR A 295 -0.93 5.99 -0.96
CA TYR A 295 -1.38 6.86 -2.04
C TYR A 295 -1.69 6.07 -3.30
N LYS A 296 -2.48 6.70 -4.20
CA LYS A 296 -2.72 6.21 -5.56
C LYS A 296 -2.36 7.27 -6.59
N TYR A 297 -2.14 6.81 -7.83
CA TYR A 297 -1.87 7.68 -8.97
C TYR A 297 -2.52 7.10 -10.24
N ASP A 298 -3.14 7.97 -11.03
CA ASP A 298 -3.70 7.61 -12.32
C ASP A 298 -2.65 7.74 -13.42
N LEU A 299 -2.21 6.63 -13.98
CA LEU A 299 -1.17 6.58 -15.02
C LEU A 299 -1.55 7.31 -16.30
N ARG A 300 -2.84 7.60 -16.52
CA ARG A 300 -3.31 8.39 -17.66
C ARG A 300 -2.94 9.88 -17.55
N LEU A 301 -2.61 10.34 -16.34
CA LEU A 301 -2.19 11.71 -16.07
C LEU A 301 -0.68 11.90 -16.27
N PHE A 302 0.07 10.81 -16.46
CA PHE A 302 1.50 10.88 -16.70
C PHE A 302 1.78 11.53 -18.06
N ASN A 303 2.69 12.50 -18.08
CA ASN A 303 3.08 13.20 -19.29
C ASN A 303 4.51 12.82 -19.69
N THR A 304 4.71 12.53 -20.96
CA THR A 304 6.03 12.24 -21.53
C THR A 304 6.39 13.32 -22.53
N ILE A 305 7.51 13.99 -22.29
CA ILE A 305 8.07 14.96 -23.25
C ILE A 305 9.21 14.29 -23.99
N GLY A 306 9.10 14.19 -25.29
CA GLY A 306 10.11 13.54 -26.12
C GLY A 306 10.23 14.22 -27.48
N SER A 307 10.86 15.40 -27.52
CA SER A 307 11.21 16.06 -28.78
C SER A 307 12.73 16.16 -28.88
N VAL A 308 13.33 15.38 -29.77
CA VAL A 308 14.76 15.41 -30.05
C VAL A 308 14.95 15.51 -31.55
N SER A 309 15.69 16.51 -32.01
CA SER A 309 15.85 16.77 -33.43
C SER A 309 16.87 15.86 -34.09
N TYR A 310 17.89 15.37 -33.39
CA TYR A 310 19.02 14.67 -33.98
C TYR A 310 19.40 13.37 -33.27
N ASP A 311 18.76 13.05 -32.14
CA ASP A 311 19.10 11.89 -31.35
C ASP A 311 17.86 11.23 -30.73
N HIS A 312 18.02 10.09 -30.05
CA HIS A 312 16.94 9.44 -29.32
C HIS A 312 16.75 10.10 -27.97
N PRO A 313 15.49 10.26 -27.48
CA PRO A 313 15.25 10.71 -26.12
C PRO A 313 15.75 9.68 -25.10
N ASP A 314 16.23 10.16 -23.97
CA ASP A 314 16.64 9.31 -22.85
C ASP A 314 15.42 8.59 -22.25
N PRO A 315 15.52 7.27 -21.93
CA PRO A 315 14.41 6.51 -21.34
C PRO A 315 13.88 7.03 -19.98
N SER A 316 14.64 7.87 -19.29
CA SER A 316 14.22 8.51 -18.04
C SER A 316 12.92 9.33 -18.17
N ILE A 317 12.54 9.73 -19.40
CA ILE A 317 11.25 10.39 -19.67
C ILE A 317 10.02 9.53 -19.31
N PHE A 318 10.20 8.23 -19.11
CA PHE A 318 9.12 7.29 -18.76
C PHE A 318 9.03 7.00 -17.26
N LEU A 319 9.94 7.54 -16.47
CA LEU A 319 10.07 7.25 -15.05
C LEU A 319 8.95 7.92 -14.23
N VAL A 320 8.10 7.12 -13.61
CA VAL A 320 6.99 7.58 -12.76
C VAL A 320 7.43 7.70 -11.30
N LEU A 321 8.00 6.62 -10.76
CA LEU A 321 8.47 6.51 -9.39
C LEU A 321 9.83 5.83 -9.35
N GLN A 322 10.64 6.18 -8.37
CA GLN A 322 11.98 5.69 -8.18
C GLN A 322 12.21 5.30 -6.72
N SER A 323 12.81 4.15 -6.47
CA SER A 323 13.38 3.79 -5.18
C SER A 323 14.90 3.85 -5.28
N PRO A 324 15.56 4.79 -4.58
CA PRO A 324 17.02 4.91 -4.64
C PRO A 324 17.70 3.75 -3.91
N SER A 325 18.92 3.43 -4.31
CA SER A 325 19.81 2.55 -3.55
C SER A 325 20.91 3.35 -2.83
N ASP A 326 21.74 2.66 -2.08
CA ASP A 326 22.95 3.20 -1.46
C ASP A 326 24.12 3.34 -2.44
N ARG A 327 23.94 2.87 -3.70
CA ARG A 327 24.97 2.91 -4.75
C ARG A 327 24.66 4.01 -5.74
N PRO A 328 25.51 5.03 -5.86
CA PRO A 328 25.32 6.09 -6.86
C PRO A 328 25.18 5.52 -8.28
N GLY A 329 24.18 5.98 -9.02
CA GLY A 329 23.92 5.60 -10.40
C GLY A 329 23.27 4.23 -10.61
N VAL A 330 22.82 3.59 -9.52
CA VAL A 330 22.03 2.34 -9.57
C VAL A 330 20.87 2.48 -8.61
N ASP A 331 19.67 2.57 -9.13
CA ASP A 331 18.48 2.57 -8.29
C ASP A 331 18.10 1.16 -7.85
N ASN A 332 17.35 1.08 -6.75
CA ASN A 332 16.78 -0.18 -6.28
C ASN A 332 15.63 -0.60 -7.20
N ILE A 333 14.77 0.34 -7.55
CA ILE A 333 13.63 0.14 -8.47
C ILE A 333 13.39 1.42 -9.26
N ASP A 334 13.21 1.27 -10.56
CA ASP A 334 12.63 2.26 -11.44
C ASP A 334 11.28 1.76 -11.94
N PHE A 335 10.20 2.45 -11.58
CA PHE A 335 8.88 2.15 -12.12
C PHE A 335 8.61 3.07 -13.30
N VAL A 336 8.58 2.49 -14.51
CA VAL A 336 8.41 3.19 -15.78
C VAL A 336 7.13 2.74 -16.47
N ILE A 337 6.55 3.64 -17.30
CA ILE A 337 5.43 3.29 -18.19
C ILE A 337 5.69 3.81 -19.60
N PHE A 338 5.06 3.17 -20.57
CA PHE A 338 5.13 3.57 -21.99
C PHE A 338 3.75 4.01 -22.48
N PRO A 339 3.29 5.24 -22.16
CA PRO A 339 1.98 5.70 -22.56
C PRO A 339 1.91 5.98 -24.06
N PRO A 340 0.71 5.97 -24.66
CA PRO A 340 0.49 6.52 -25.99
C PRO A 340 0.94 7.99 -26.05
N ARG A 341 1.67 8.36 -27.10
CA ARG A 341 2.19 9.72 -27.27
C ARG A 341 2.43 10.07 -28.72
N TRP A 342 2.47 11.36 -29.01
CA TRP A 342 2.90 11.86 -30.31
C TRP A 342 4.42 11.87 -30.42
N LEU A 343 4.93 11.45 -31.55
CA LEU A 343 6.34 11.60 -31.92
C LEU A 343 6.49 12.85 -32.81
N VAL A 344 7.45 13.67 -32.47
CA VAL A 344 7.73 14.90 -33.26
C VAL A 344 8.38 14.56 -34.59
N MET A 345 9.20 13.49 -34.59
CA MET A 345 9.87 12.99 -35.81
C MET A 345 9.53 11.53 -36.02
N GLU A 346 9.25 11.15 -37.26
CA GLU A 346 9.03 9.77 -37.65
C GLU A 346 10.30 8.94 -37.42
N ASN A 347 10.13 7.74 -36.88
CA ASN A 347 11.19 6.80 -36.59
C ASN A 347 12.25 7.23 -35.58
N THR A 348 12.09 8.33 -34.87
CA THR A 348 13.04 8.81 -33.87
C THR A 348 12.96 8.05 -32.56
N PHE A 349 11.80 7.45 -32.24
CA PHE A 349 11.58 6.73 -31.01
C PHE A 349 10.60 5.59 -31.21
N ARG A 350 11.04 4.39 -30.87
CA ARG A 350 10.19 3.18 -30.82
C ARG A 350 10.57 2.36 -29.60
N PRO A 351 9.87 2.49 -28.48
CA PRO A 351 10.13 1.63 -27.35
C PRO A 351 9.55 0.23 -27.61
N PRO A 352 10.21 -0.79 -27.07
CA PRO A 352 11.57 -0.70 -26.56
C PRO A 352 12.55 -0.80 -27.75
N TRP A 353 13.51 0.09 -27.82
CA TRP A 353 14.67 -0.13 -28.70
C TRP A 353 15.64 -1.11 -28.06
N PHE A 354 16.59 -1.63 -28.87
CA PHE A 354 17.61 -2.51 -28.34
C PHE A 354 18.55 -1.73 -27.44
N HIS A 355 18.73 -2.20 -26.23
CA HIS A 355 19.66 -1.62 -25.24
C HIS A 355 20.28 -2.69 -24.36
N ARG A 356 21.29 -2.31 -23.61
CA ARG A 356 21.85 -3.06 -22.50
C ARG A 356 21.92 -2.12 -21.30
N ASN A 357 21.51 -2.61 -20.15
CA ASN A 357 21.57 -1.83 -18.92
C ASN A 357 22.13 -2.65 -17.76
N VAL A 358 22.30 -2.02 -16.60
CA VAL A 358 22.85 -2.64 -15.39
C VAL A 358 21.78 -3.33 -14.53
N ALA A 359 20.52 -3.17 -14.87
CA ALA A 359 19.37 -3.69 -14.13
C ALA A 359 18.64 -4.78 -14.92
N SER A 360 17.97 -5.67 -14.23
CA SER A 360 16.96 -6.56 -14.83
C SER A 360 15.66 -5.82 -15.04
N GLU A 361 14.90 -6.19 -16.06
CA GLU A 361 13.62 -5.59 -16.38
C GLU A 361 12.50 -6.61 -16.21
N PHE A 362 11.44 -6.18 -15.52
CA PHE A 362 10.16 -6.88 -15.50
C PHE A 362 9.15 -6.01 -16.25
N MET A 363 8.52 -6.57 -17.28
CA MET A 363 7.56 -5.86 -18.11
C MET A 363 6.21 -6.58 -18.01
N GLY A 364 5.17 -5.86 -17.56
CA GLY A 364 3.83 -6.35 -17.37
C GLY A 364 2.76 -5.56 -18.11
#